data_4d926e0a5d847cbe2b6325ef404e7cc3
#
_entry.id   4d926e0a5d847cbe2b6325ef404e7cc3
#
_cell.length_a   1.000
_cell.length_b   1.000
_cell.length_c   1.000
_cell.angle_alpha   90.00
_cell.angle_beta   90.00
_cell.angle_gamma   90.00
#
_symmetry.space_group_name_H-M   'P 1'
#
loop_
_entity.id
_entity.type
_entity.pdbx_description
1 polymer ?
#
loop_
_entity_poly.entity_id
_entity_poly.type
_entity_poly.pdbx_seq_one_letter_code
_entity_poly.pdbx_strand_id
1 'polypeptide(L)'
;WMYVIGMGAAIYTGESDIAQIMVKAGLGIAGLLIIVFSTVTTTFLDAYSAGISSESVFSRINGKYAAIAVTVIGTIGAIVYPMDNITDFLYLIGSVFAPMIAIQIADFFLLKRADSLGEAVDITNAVIWVIGFILYRILMRIDIPVGNTLPDMVITILICMAARNVFKEKNS
;
A
#
# COMPACT_ATOMS: atom_id res chain seq x y z
N TRP A 1 7.94 2.41 -18.27
CA TRP A 1 8.84 1.54 -19.02
C TRP A 1 8.77 0.09 -18.57
N MET A 2 8.90 -0.21 -17.29
CA MET A 2 8.90 -1.59 -16.77
C MET A 2 7.66 -2.39 -17.16
N TYR A 3 6.47 -1.80 -17.05
CA TYR A 3 5.23 -2.46 -17.47
C TYR A 3 5.20 -2.78 -18.98
N VAL A 4 5.71 -1.87 -19.82
CA VAL A 4 5.77 -2.10 -21.28
C VAL A 4 6.73 -3.24 -21.62
N ILE A 5 7.89 -3.28 -20.96
CA ILE A 5 8.88 -4.36 -21.11
C ILE A 5 8.29 -5.69 -20.64
N GLY A 6 7.65 -5.70 -19.45
CA GLY A 6 7.02 -6.90 -18.90
C GLY A 6 5.91 -7.44 -19.79
N MET A 7 5.01 -6.56 -20.28
CA MET A 7 3.98 -6.95 -21.25
C MET A 7 4.56 -7.48 -22.55
N GLY A 8 5.56 -6.80 -23.10
CA GLY A 8 6.24 -7.24 -24.33
C GLY A 8 6.88 -8.61 -24.16
N ALA A 9 7.56 -8.84 -23.04
CA ALA A 9 8.16 -10.13 -22.73
C ALA A 9 7.11 -11.24 -22.55
N ALA A 10 6.01 -10.96 -21.83
CA ALA A 10 4.92 -11.91 -21.63
C ALA A 10 4.24 -12.28 -22.97
N ILE A 11 3.96 -11.30 -23.83
CA ILE A 11 3.36 -11.54 -25.15
C ILE A 11 4.30 -12.36 -26.05
N TYR A 12 5.60 -12.05 -26.04
CA TYR A 12 6.58 -12.73 -26.86
C TYR A 12 6.84 -14.17 -26.44
N THR A 13 6.89 -14.44 -25.13
CA THR A 13 7.17 -15.78 -24.59
C THR A 13 5.95 -16.63 -24.37
N GLY A 14 4.76 -16.02 -24.31
CA GLY A 14 3.49 -16.68 -23.92
C GLY A 14 3.42 -17.09 -22.45
N GLU A 15 4.30 -16.54 -21.60
CA GLU A 15 4.39 -16.85 -20.18
C GLU A 15 4.13 -15.60 -19.34
N SER A 16 3.53 -15.80 -18.17
CA SER A 16 3.33 -14.74 -17.18
C SER A 16 4.32 -14.79 -16.00
N ASP A 17 4.99 -15.93 -15.81
CA ASP A 17 6.01 -16.11 -14.80
C ASP A 17 7.37 -15.57 -15.27
N ILE A 18 7.91 -14.62 -14.49
CA ILE A 18 9.16 -13.94 -14.82
C ILE A 18 10.35 -14.91 -14.87
N ALA A 19 10.35 -15.96 -14.04
CA ALA A 19 11.40 -16.96 -14.04
C ALA A 19 11.39 -17.78 -15.36
N GLN A 20 10.21 -18.16 -15.82
CA GLN A 20 10.04 -18.89 -17.09
C GLN A 20 10.38 -18.00 -18.30
N ILE A 21 9.99 -16.71 -18.24
CA ILE A 21 10.37 -15.73 -19.27
C ILE A 21 11.89 -15.63 -19.39
N MET A 22 12.61 -15.52 -18.27
CA MET A 22 14.08 -15.42 -18.24
C MET A 22 14.76 -16.70 -18.78
N VAL A 23 14.23 -17.87 -18.46
CA VAL A 23 14.74 -19.15 -18.99
C VAL A 23 14.52 -19.23 -20.50
N LYS A 24 13.33 -18.88 -20.99
CA LYS A 24 13.02 -18.86 -22.43
C LYS A 24 13.83 -17.81 -23.21
N ALA A 25 14.15 -16.69 -22.56
CA ALA A 25 15.06 -15.68 -23.13
C ALA A 25 16.52 -16.12 -23.23
N GLY A 26 16.84 -17.34 -22.81
CA GLY A 26 18.19 -17.90 -22.89
C GLY A 26 19.14 -17.50 -21.77
N LEU A 27 18.64 -16.79 -20.74
CA LEU A 27 19.43 -16.38 -19.59
C LEU A 27 19.66 -17.50 -18.58
N GLY A 28 18.85 -18.56 -18.63
CA GLY A 28 19.03 -19.78 -17.84
C GLY A 28 19.24 -19.52 -16.35
N ILE A 29 20.24 -20.16 -15.76
CA ILE A 29 20.59 -20.05 -14.33
C ILE A 29 21.00 -18.62 -13.95
N ALA A 30 21.69 -17.90 -14.83
CA ALA A 30 22.10 -16.52 -14.56
C ALA A 30 20.90 -15.59 -14.36
N GLY A 31 19.84 -15.75 -15.16
CA GLY A 31 18.59 -15.01 -15.00
C GLY A 31 17.91 -15.31 -13.67
N LEU A 32 17.86 -16.58 -13.26
CA LEU A 32 17.29 -16.98 -11.97
C LEU A 32 18.08 -16.39 -10.80
N LEU A 33 19.41 -16.38 -10.85
CA LEU A 33 20.25 -15.75 -9.82
C LEU A 33 19.98 -14.25 -9.71
N ILE A 34 19.84 -13.55 -10.83
CA ILE A 34 19.51 -12.11 -10.84
C ILE A 34 18.17 -11.87 -10.16
N ILE A 35 17.15 -12.67 -10.45
CA ILE A 35 15.83 -12.56 -9.82
C ILE A 35 15.94 -12.77 -8.30
N VAL A 36 16.63 -13.84 -7.86
CA VAL A 36 16.79 -14.15 -6.44
C VAL A 36 17.50 -13.00 -5.71
N PHE A 37 18.65 -12.52 -6.22
CA PHE A 37 19.37 -11.43 -5.58
C PHE A 37 18.57 -10.12 -5.57
N SER A 38 17.85 -9.80 -6.64
CA SER A 38 16.98 -8.64 -6.70
C SER A 38 15.87 -8.72 -5.65
N THR A 39 15.19 -9.87 -5.55
CA THR A 39 14.12 -10.09 -4.57
C THR A 39 14.64 -10.01 -3.13
N VAL A 40 15.78 -10.65 -2.84
CA VAL A 40 16.39 -10.60 -1.50
C VAL A 40 16.73 -9.17 -1.11
N THR A 41 17.32 -8.38 -2.01
CA THR A 41 17.69 -6.99 -1.74
C THR A 41 16.46 -6.13 -1.46
N THR A 42 15.39 -6.27 -2.27
CA THR A 42 14.16 -5.53 -2.09
C THR A 42 13.47 -5.89 -0.78
N THR A 43 13.33 -7.18 -0.49
CA THR A 43 12.73 -7.67 0.77
C THR A 43 13.52 -7.20 1.99
N PHE A 44 14.84 -7.16 1.90
CA PHE A 44 15.69 -6.61 2.97
C PHE A 44 15.41 -5.13 3.22
N LEU A 45 15.29 -4.32 2.17
CA LEU A 45 14.96 -2.89 2.28
C LEU A 45 13.58 -2.69 2.90
N ASP A 46 12.59 -3.49 2.52
CA ASP A 46 11.24 -3.42 3.07
C ASP A 46 11.22 -3.78 4.56
N ALA A 47 11.90 -4.85 4.95
CA ALA A 47 12.03 -5.25 6.35
C ALA A 47 12.77 -4.20 7.19
N TYR A 48 13.83 -3.61 6.65
CA TYR A 48 14.59 -2.54 7.28
C TYR A 48 13.74 -1.28 7.46
N SER A 49 13.01 -0.87 6.42
CA SER A 49 12.08 0.27 6.49
C SER A 49 10.97 0.04 7.51
N ALA A 50 10.41 -1.16 7.57
CA ALA A 50 9.42 -1.53 8.58
C ALA A 50 9.98 -1.42 10.00
N GLY A 51 11.24 -1.83 10.21
CA GLY A 51 11.95 -1.70 11.49
C GLY A 51 12.10 -0.25 11.93
N ILE A 52 12.61 0.62 11.04
CA ILE A 52 12.79 2.05 11.34
C ILE A 52 11.45 2.75 11.58
N SER A 53 10.45 2.45 10.75
CA SER A 53 9.11 3.03 10.90
C SER A 53 8.47 2.62 12.23
N SER A 54 8.67 1.37 12.67
CA SER A 54 8.18 0.89 13.96
C SER A 54 8.84 1.61 15.13
N GLU A 55 10.13 1.88 15.05
CA GLU A 55 10.89 2.59 16.07
C GLU A 55 10.48 4.07 16.17
N SER A 56 10.14 4.71 15.04
CA SER A 56 9.67 6.09 15.05
C SER A 56 8.25 6.24 15.63
N VAL A 57 7.39 5.22 15.51
CA VAL A 57 6.05 5.23 16.10
C VAL A 57 6.08 4.87 17.58
N PHE A 58 6.90 3.89 17.96
CA PHE A 58 7.03 3.42 19.33
C PHE A 58 8.49 3.42 19.75
N SER A 59 8.93 4.46 20.43
CA SER A 59 10.34 4.63 20.87
C SER A 59 10.87 3.54 21.82
N ARG A 60 10.00 2.66 22.31
CA ARG A 60 10.38 1.50 23.15
C ARG A 60 10.68 0.23 22.34
N ILE A 61 10.31 0.20 21.07
CA ILE A 61 10.52 -0.96 20.19
C ILE A 61 11.89 -0.81 19.52
N ASN A 62 12.72 -1.83 19.65
CA ASN A 62 13.98 -1.88 18.92
C ASN A 62 13.69 -2.28 17.46
N GLY A 63 14.00 -1.40 16.51
CA GLY A 63 13.73 -1.57 15.08
C GLY A 63 14.26 -2.89 14.50
N LYS A 64 15.39 -3.40 15.04
CA LYS A 64 15.94 -4.70 14.62
C LYS A 64 14.99 -5.86 14.91
N TYR A 65 14.40 -5.90 16.12
CA TYR A 65 13.45 -6.97 16.47
C TYR A 65 12.13 -6.82 15.71
N ALA A 66 11.68 -5.57 15.47
CA ALA A 66 10.52 -5.30 14.65
C ALA A 66 10.73 -5.79 13.21
N ALA A 67 11.87 -5.50 12.59
CA ALA A 67 12.22 -5.97 11.25
C ALA A 67 12.22 -7.51 11.17
N ILE A 68 12.81 -8.19 12.15
CA ILE A 68 12.83 -9.66 12.21
C ILE A 68 11.40 -10.21 12.36
N ALA A 69 10.60 -9.63 13.25
CA ALA A 69 9.21 -10.07 13.46
C ALA A 69 8.37 -9.92 12.19
N VAL A 70 8.46 -8.77 11.51
CA VAL A 70 7.74 -8.53 10.24
C VAL A 70 8.19 -9.52 9.17
N THR A 71 9.49 -9.80 9.07
CA THR A 71 10.03 -10.77 8.11
C THR A 71 9.51 -12.18 8.38
N VAL A 72 9.52 -12.62 9.65
CA VAL A 72 8.99 -13.94 10.03
C VAL A 72 7.50 -14.06 9.76
N ILE A 73 6.72 -13.06 10.16
CA ILE A 73 5.26 -13.04 9.92
C ILE A 73 4.96 -13.02 8.42
N GLY A 74 5.68 -12.18 7.65
CA GLY A 74 5.54 -12.11 6.20
C GLY A 74 5.89 -13.44 5.51
N THR A 75 6.95 -14.11 5.95
CA THR A 75 7.35 -15.42 5.41
C THR A 75 6.30 -16.49 5.70
N ILE A 76 5.80 -16.55 6.94
CA ILE A 76 4.70 -17.47 7.31
C ILE A 76 3.46 -17.17 6.48
N GLY A 77 3.09 -15.89 6.36
CA GLY A 77 1.96 -15.45 5.53
C GLY A 77 2.09 -15.87 4.07
N ALA A 78 3.28 -15.72 3.48
CA ALA A 78 3.55 -16.10 2.10
C ALA A 78 3.48 -17.63 1.87
N ILE A 79 3.82 -18.44 2.88
CA ILE A 79 3.73 -19.90 2.81
C ILE A 79 2.28 -20.38 2.98
N VAL A 80 1.54 -19.76 3.90
CA VAL A 80 0.16 -20.19 4.24
C VAL A 80 -0.86 -19.68 3.21
N TYR A 81 -0.63 -18.49 2.65
CA TYR A 81 -1.53 -17.87 1.69
C TYR A 81 -0.93 -17.93 0.28
N PRO A 82 -1.43 -18.79 -0.61
CA PRO A 82 -0.94 -18.81 -1.99
C PRO A 82 -1.24 -17.49 -2.67
N MET A 83 -0.19 -16.78 -3.08
CA MET A 83 -0.24 -15.47 -3.75
C MET A 83 -0.57 -15.58 -5.25
N ASP A 84 -1.37 -16.58 -5.64
CA ASP A 84 -1.78 -16.77 -7.03
C ASP A 84 -2.64 -15.63 -7.55
N ASN A 85 -3.27 -14.88 -6.64
CA ASN A 85 -4.10 -13.71 -6.97
C ASN A 85 -3.51 -12.42 -6.39
N ILE A 86 -2.39 -11.99 -6.95
CA ILE A 86 -1.70 -10.74 -6.55
C ILE A 86 -2.61 -9.51 -6.68
N THR A 87 -3.60 -9.56 -7.56
CA THR A 87 -4.55 -8.46 -7.79
C THR A 87 -5.40 -8.19 -6.56
N ASP A 88 -5.93 -9.23 -5.90
CA ASP A 88 -6.73 -9.08 -4.68
C ASP A 88 -5.91 -8.51 -3.52
N PHE A 89 -4.64 -8.90 -3.43
CA PHE A 89 -3.70 -8.33 -2.46
C PHE A 89 -3.42 -6.85 -2.72
N LEU A 90 -3.21 -6.45 -3.99
CA LEU A 90 -3.03 -5.06 -4.37
C LEU A 90 -4.28 -4.21 -4.06
N TYR A 91 -5.47 -4.75 -4.29
CA TYR A 91 -6.71 -4.08 -3.91
C TYR A 91 -6.86 -3.95 -2.39
N LEU A 92 -6.43 -4.95 -1.61
CA LEU A 92 -6.42 -4.85 -0.15
C LEU A 92 -5.51 -3.70 0.30
N ILE A 93 -4.28 -3.63 -0.21
CA ILE A 93 -3.35 -2.54 0.07
C ILE A 93 -3.96 -1.19 -0.35
N GLY A 94 -4.51 -1.11 -1.56
CA GLY A 94 -5.18 0.09 -2.05
C GLY A 94 -6.30 0.57 -1.12
N SER A 95 -7.13 -0.36 -0.63
CA SER A 95 -8.23 -0.03 0.28
C SER A 95 -7.79 0.55 1.63
N VAL A 96 -6.59 0.21 2.09
CA VAL A 96 -6.01 0.73 3.34
C VAL A 96 -5.35 2.09 3.11
N PHE A 97 -4.51 2.20 2.07
CA PHE A 97 -3.66 3.37 1.86
C PHE A 97 -4.36 4.51 1.12
N ALA A 98 -5.29 4.23 0.19
CA ALA A 98 -5.95 5.29 -0.57
C ALA A 98 -6.72 6.28 0.32
N PRO A 99 -7.60 5.85 1.25
CA PRO A 99 -8.27 6.80 2.13
C PRO A 99 -7.31 7.47 3.11
N MET A 100 -6.24 6.80 3.55
CA MET A 100 -5.23 7.41 4.42
C MET A 100 -4.52 8.58 3.72
N ILE A 101 -4.06 8.39 2.50
CA ILE A 101 -3.41 9.43 1.70
C ILE A 101 -4.41 10.56 1.38
N ALA A 102 -5.67 10.22 1.07
CA ALA A 102 -6.71 11.20 0.81
C ALA A 102 -6.94 12.14 2.00
N ILE A 103 -6.99 11.61 3.23
CA ILE A 103 -7.10 12.40 4.46
C ILE A 103 -5.88 13.30 4.65
N GLN A 104 -4.67 12.79 4.44
CA GLN A 104 -3.44 13.59 4.55
C GLN A 104 -3.43 14.75 3.54
N ILE A 105 -3.84 14.50 2.30
CA ILE A 105 -3.97 15.55 1.28
C ILE A 105 -5.00 16.59 1.72
N ALA A 106 -6.17 16.17 2.22
CA ALA A 106 -7.21 17.05 2.68
C ALA A 106 -6.74 17.92 3.85
N ASP A 107 -6.14 17.33 4.88
CA ASP A 107 -5.67 18.06 6.06
C ASP A 107 -4.55 19.02 5.72
N PHE A 108 -3.57 18.62 4.92
CA PHE A 108 -2.40 19.45 4.64
C PHE A 108 -2.69 20.56 3.61
N PHE A 109 -3.27 20.22 2.46
CA PHE A 109 -3.43 21.18 1.35
C PHE A 109 -4.73 21.96 1.41
N LEU A 110 -5.85 21.35 1.81
CA LEU A 110 -7.16 21.99 1.76
C LEU A 110 -7.52 22.64 3.09
N LEU A 111 -7.28 21.99 4.20
CA LEU A 111 -7.61 22.49 5.52
C LEU A 111 -6.46 23.24 6.21
N LYS A 112 -5.24 23.16 5.64
CA LYS A 112 -4.01 23.81 6.13
C LYS A 112 -3.77 23.59 7.63
N ARG A 113 -4.08 22.40 8.12
CA ARG A 113 -3.91 22.00 9.52
C ARG A 113 -2.50 21.47 9.76
N ALA A 114 -1.50 22.33 9.71
CA ALA A 114 -0.13 21.97 10.08
C ALA A 114 0.05 21.73 11.59
N ASP A 115 -0.90 22.22 12.41
CA ASP A 115 -0.77 22.24 13.88
C ASP A 115 -1.26 20.95 14.57
N SER A 116 -1.81 19.98 13.84
CA SER A 116 -2.27 18.69 14.43
C SER A 116 -1.14 17.72 14.76
N LEU A 117 0.10 18.11 14.58
CA LEU A 117 1.31 17.31 14.89
C LEU A 117 1.52 17.06 16.40
N GLY A 118 0.69 17.66 17.26
CA GLY A 118 0.77 17.48 18.72
C GLY A 118 -0.06 16.33 19.27
N GLU A 119 -1.07 15.85 18.56
CA GLU A 119 -1.92 14.74 18.99
C GLU A 119 -1.44 13.43 18.35
N ALA A 120 -1.13 12.44 19.19
CA ALA A 120 -0.62 11.14 18.73
C ALA A 120 -1.63 10.39 17.83
N VAL A 121 -2.94 10.63 18.00
CA VAL A 121 -4.02 10.05 17.18
C VAL A 121 -5.20 11.01 17.10
N ASP A 122 -5.56 11.42 15.88
CA ASP A 122 -6.80 12.16 15.63
C ASP A 122 -7.94 11.16 15.37
N ILE A 123 -8.83 11.01 16.37
CA ILE A 123 -9.97 10.06 16.31
C ILE A 123 -10.88 10.37 15.11
N THR A 124 -11.02 11.64 14.74
CA THR A 124 -11.86 12.03 13.59
C THR A 124 -11.27 11.47 12.28
N ASN A 125 -9.97 11.60 12.11
CA ASN A 125 -9.27 11.05 10.95
C ASN A 125 -9.33 9.51 10.92
N ALA A 126 -9.22 8.87 12.07
CA ALA A 126 -9.37 7.42 12.17
C ALA A 126 -10.77 6.95 11.75
N VAL A 127 -11.83 7.65 12.17
CA VAL A 127 -13.20 7.34 11.77
C VAL A 127 -13.41 7.56 10.28
N ILE A 128 -12.93 8.68 9.72
CA ILE A 128 -13.01 8.96 8.27
C ILE A 128 -12.24 7.90 7.48
N TRP A 129 -11.09 7.46 7.97
CA TRP A 129 -10.32 6.39 7.36
C TRP A 129 -11.09 5.06 7.30
N VAL A 130 -11.76 4.67 8.39
CA VAL A 130 -12.62 3.46 8.41
C VAL A 130 -13.76 3.59 7.40
N ILE A 131 -14.39 4.76 7.32
CA ILE A 131 -15.46 5.03 6.33
C ILE A 131 -14.90 4.90 4.90
N GLY A 132 -13.74 5.51 4.61
CA GLY A 132 -13.07 5.39 3.32
C GLY A 132 -12.70 3.94 2.98
N PHE A 133 -12.17 3.19 3.93
CA PHE A 133 -11.90 1.76 3.74
C PHE A 133 -13.15 0.97 3.34
N ILE A 134 -14.26 1.18 4.04
CA ILE A 134 -15.54 0.52 3.73
C ILE A 134 -16.03 0.96 2.34
N LEU A 135 -15.94 2.25 2.03
CA LEU A 135 -16.32 2.81 0.74
C LEU A 135 -15.52 2.18 -0.40
N TYR A 136 -14.19 2.06 -0.25
CA TYR A 136 -13.35 1.40 -1.24
C TYR A 136 -13.80 -0.04 -1.49
N ARG A 137 -14.11 -0.79 -0.44
CA ARG A 137 -14.60 -2.17 -0.53
C ARG A 137 -15.96 -2.28 -1.22
N ILE A 138 -16.82 -1.27 -1.09
CA ILE A 138 -18.10 -1.18 -1.80
C ILE A 138 -17.86 -0.84 -3.29
N LEU A 139 -16.99 0.14 -3.58
CA LEU A 139 -16.64 0.54 -4.94
C LEU A 139 -16.03 -0.62 -5.74
N MET A 140 -15.30 -1.53 -5.10
CA MET A 140 -14.77 -2.74 -5.76
C MET A 140 -15.86 -3.66 -6.33
N ARG A 141 -17.12 -3.53 -5.87
CA ARG A 141 -18.24 -4.30 -6.43
C ARG A 141 -18.83 -3.68 -7.71
N ILE A 142 -18.37 -2.49 -8.04
CA ILE A 142 -18.81 -1.72 -9.21
C ILE A 142 -17.65 -1.69 -10.19
N ASP A 143 -17.87 -2.13 -11.40
CA ASP A 143 -16.83 -2.09 -12.44
C ASP A 143 -16.65 -0.65 -12.94
N ILE A 144 -15.63 0.03 -12.40
CA ILE A 144 -15.34 1.42 -12.73
C ILE A 144 -14.14 1.46 -13.69
N PRO A 145 -14.30 1.98 -14.93
CA PRO A 145 -13.23 1.96 -15.94
C PRO A 145 -11.94 2.69 -15.52
N VAL A 146 -12.06 3.67 -14.61
CA VAL A 146 -10.92 4.49 -14.11
C VAL A 146 -10.23 3.83 -12.89
N GLY A 147 -10.75 2.68 -12.44
CA GLY A 147 -10.30 2.04 -11.20
C GLY A 147 -10.94 2.67 -9.96
N ASN A 148 -10.84 1.97 -8.83
CA ASN A 148 -11.57 2.31 -7.60
C ASN A 148 -10.85 3.34 -6.73
N THR A 149 -9.53 3.47 -6.90
CA THR A 149 -8.67 4.29 -6.04
C THR A 149 -8.96 5.79 -6.18
N LEU A 150 -9.06 6.31 -7.41
CA LEU A 150 -9.32 7.75 -7.62
C LEU A 150 -10.70 8.18 -7.11
N PRO A 151 -11.81 7.48 -7.45
CA PRO A 151 -13.13 7.81 -6.91
C PRO A 151 -13.16 7.77 -5.38
N ASP A 152 -12.56 6.76 -4.77
CA ASP A 152 -12.47 6.64 -3.31
C ASP A 152 -11.73 7.82 -2.67
N MET A 153 -10.57 8.19 -3.19
CA MET A 153 -9.79 9.32 -2.70
C MET A 153 -10.59 10.63 -2.78
N VAL A 154 -11.27 10.89 -3.91
CA VAL A 154 -12.08 12.11 -4.07
C VAL A 154 -13.22 12.16 -3.05
N ILE A 155 -13.97 11.07 -2.90
CA ILE A 155 -15.08 11.00 -1.95
C ILE A 155 -14.55 11.12 -0.51
N THR A 156 -13.46 10.46 -0.17
CA THR A 156 -12.86 10.55 1.16
C THR A 156 -12.38 11.97 1.49
N ILE A 157 -11.80 12.70 0.52
CA ILE A 157 -11.45 14.12 0.67
C ILE A 157 -12.71 14.95 0.96
N LEU A 158 -13.79 14.75 0.20
CA LEU A 158 -15.04 15.47 0.40
C LEU A 158 -15.66 15.18 1.78
N ILE A 159 -15.65 13.95 2.22
CA ILE A 159 -16.10 13.54 3.57
C ILE A 159 -15.24 14.23 4.63
N CYS A 160 -13.92 14.25 4.47
CA CYS A 160 -13.02 14.92 5.39
C CYS A 160 -13.32 16.42 5.51
N MET A 161 -13.49 17.10 4.37
CA MET A 161 -13.86 18.52 4.35
C MET A 161 -15.21 18.78 5.00
N ALA A 162 -16.23 17.99 4.69
CA ALA A 162 -17.57 18.11 5.27
C ALA A 162 -17.55 17.89 6.78
N ALA A 163 -16.93 16.82 7.26
CA ALA A 163 -16.82 16.51 8.67
C ALA A 163 -16.14 17.65 9.44
N ARG A 164 -15.06 18.18 8.92
CA ARG A 164 -14.32 19.27 9.56
C ARG A 164 -15.07 20.59 9.58
N ASN A 165 -15.82 20.92 8.53
CA ASN A 165 -16.68 22.13 8.53
C ASN A 165 -17.77 22.03 9.59
N VAL A 166 -18.42 20.88 9.73
CA VAL A 166 -19.45 20.66 10.77
C VAL A 166 -18.87 20.77 12.18
N PHE A 167 -17.67 20.23 12.42
CA PHE A 167 -17.03 20.34 13.74
C PHE A 167 -16.53 21.75 14.05
N LYS A 168 -16.14 22.53 13.05
CA LYS A 168 -15.73 23.93 13.22
C LYS A 168 -16.91 24.82 13.63
N GLU A 169 -18.07 24.61 13.02
CA GLU A 169 -19.31 25.35 13.31
C GLU A 169 -19.86 25.06 14.72
N LYS A 170 -19.60 23.86 15.26
CA LYS A 170 -20.06 23.45 16.59
C LYS A 170 -19.17 24.02 17.73
N ASN A 171 -17.95 24.46 17.44
CA ASN A 171 -17.00 24.99 18.41
C ASN A 171 -16.79 26.53 18.30
N SER A 172 -17.54 27.21 17.44
CA SER A 172 -17.65 28.66 17.33
C SER A 172 -18.93 29.16 17.98
#